data_42e37ed66fa3e030eb46e61483e9ea7a
#
_entry.id   42e37ed66fa3e030eb46e61483e9ea7a
#
_cell.length_a   1.000
_cell.length_b   1.000
_cell.length_c   1.000
_cell.angle_alpha   90.00
_cell.angle_beta   90.00
_cell.angle_gamma   90.00
#
_symmetry.space_group_name_H-M   'P 1'
#
loop_
_entity.id
_entity.type
_entity.pdbx_description
1 polymer ?
#
loop_
_entity_poly.entity_id
_entity_poly.type
_entity_poly.pdbx_seq_one_letter_code
_entity_poly.pdbx_strand_id
1 'polypeptide(L)'
;YRVTVTSSDTAMGTVSMDHEDGVYEDGEDVTVTATAAEEYHFVGWKLKDSEDILSTDAKYIFTISENVELIGVFEKDEEPEQVITAEEIVRQIVADKSFATSVKKGTKKLTLPGVPENAQIEISSVNPEGIIALNGEVTAPKADTEVIVTVKVTGTDGSVSYADFK
;
A
#
# COMPACT_ATOMS: atom_id res chain seq x y z
N TYR A 1 13.31 -15.84 39.63
CA TYR A 1 12.54 -16.14 38.41
C TYR A 1 13.33 -15.72 37.17
N ARG A 2 12.95 -16.22 36.03
CA ARG A 2 13.57 -15.90 34.75
C ARG A 2 12.58 -15.21 33.83
N VAL A 3 13.02 -14.10 33.23
CA VAL A 3 12.32 -13.41 32.16
C VAL A 3 13.09 -13.60 30.85
N THR A 4 12.39 -13.89 29.78
CA THR A 4 12.93 -13.91 28.42
C THR A 4 12.11 -12.98 27.56
N VAL A 5 12.77 -12.10 26.81
CA VAL A 5 12.12 -11.22 25.85
C VAL A 5 12.64 -11.49 24.44
N THR A 6 11.73 -11.58 23.49
CA THR A 6 12.06 -11.79 22.08
C THR A 6 11.27 -10.81 21.20
N SER A 7 11.85 -10.41 20.08
CA SER A 7 11.12 -9.70 19.04
C SER A 7 10.31 -10.68 18.20
N SER A 8 9.11 -10.29 17.77
CA SER A 8 8.32 -11.05 16.79
C SER A 8 9.07 -11.19 15.46
N ASP A 9 9.80 -10.15 15.08
CA ASP A 9 10.73 -10.13 13.96
C ASP A 9 11.85 -9.11 14.24
N THR A 10 13.10 -9.57 14.23
CA THR A 10 14.28 -8.73 14.51
C THR A 10 14.57 -7.71 13.40
N ALA A 11 14.01 -7.88 12.21
CA ALA A 11 14.08 -6.88 11.15
C ALA A 11 13.11 -5.71 11.38
N MET A 12 12.01 -5.94 12.12
CA MET A 12 10.98 -4.95 12.40
C MET A 12 11.24 -4.16 13.68
N GLY A 13 12.05 -4.71 14.59
CA GLY A 13 12.38 -4.02 15.83
C GLY A 13 13.15 -4.90 16.81
N THR A 14 13.68 -4.25 17.83
CA THR A 14 14.49 -4.87 18.88
C THR A 14 13.82 -4.74 20.24
N VAL A 15 14.14 -5.66 21.14
CA VAL A 15 13.66 -5.65 22.52
C VAL A 15 14.83 -5.82 23.49
N SER A 16 14.72 -5.23 24.65
CA SER A 16 15.71 -5.33 25.74
C SER A 16 15.02 -5.38 27.10
N MET A 17 15.75 -5.76 28.12
CA MET A 17 15.32 -5.72 29.50
C MET A 17 16.42 -5.13 30.38
N ASP A 18 16.08 -4.68 31.57
CA ASP A 18 16.99 -4.02 32.50
C ASP A 18 18.06 -4.97 33.08
N HIS A 19 17.74 -6.27 33.26
CA HIS A 19 18.71 -7.30 33.63
C HIS A 19 19.06 -8.17 32.40
N GLU A 20 20.28 -8.02 31.87
CA GLU A 20 20.72 -8.75 30.66
C GLU A 20 20.75 -10.28 30.83
N ASP A 21 20.94 -10.77 32.07
CA ASP A 21 20.93 -12.20 32.38
C ASP A 21 19.49 -12.78 32.54
N GLY A 22 18.49 -11.90 32.57
CA GLY A 22 17.08 -12.24 32.69
C GLY A 22 16.71 -12.88 34.04
N VAL A 23 17.50 -12.69 35.09
CA VAL A 23 17.27 -13.27 36.40
C VAL A 23 16.81 -12.21 37.41
N TYR A 24 15.70 -12.47 38.09
CA TYR A 24 15.04 -11.57 39.01
C TYR A 24 14.64 -12.25 40.30
N GLU A 25 14.58 -11.51 41.41
CA GLU A 25 14.03 -11.98 42.67
C GLU A 25 12.50 -11.95 42.68
N ASP A 26 11.88 -12.71 43.58
CA ASP A 26 10.42 -12.70 43.75
C ASP A 26 9.92 -11.31 44.16
N GLY A 27 8.96 -10.77 43.44
CA GLY A 27 8.39 -9.45 43.71
C GLY A 27 9.22 -8.29 43.18
N GLU A 28 10.29 -8.52 42.40
CA GLU A 28 11.09 -7.50 41.78
C GLU A 28 10.36 -6.91 40.57
N ASP A 29 10.59 -5.62 40.27
CA ASP A 29 10.05 -4.96 39.09
C ASP A 29 10.98 -5.16 37.90
N VAL A 30 10.39 -5.68 36.83
CA VAL A 30 11.05 -5.92 35.53
C VAL A 30 10.71 -4.79 34.58
N THR A 31 11.72 -4.21 33.95
CA THR A 31 11.52 -3.24 32.86
C THR A 31 11.90 -3.85 31.53
N VAL A 32 10.96 -3.93 30.61
CA VAL A 32 11.21 -4.31 29.22
C VAL A 32 11.00 -3.13 28.29
N THR A 33 11.83 -3.04 27.25
CA THR A 33 11.80 -1.92 26.29
C THR A 33 11.82 -2.46 24.88
N ALA A 34 10.91 -1.95 24.04
CA ALA A 34 10.85 -2.22 22.62
C ALA A 34 11.29 -0.98 21.83
N THR A 35 12.02 -1.20 20.76
CA THR A 35 12.43 -0.15 19.81
C THR A 35 12.12 -0.62 18.40
N ALA A 36 11.17 0.04 17.73
CA ALA A 36 10.83 -0.26 16.35
C ALA A 36 11.95 0.19 15.40
N ALA A 37 12.13 -0.56 14.31
CA ALA A 37 12.98 -0.14 13.20
C ALA A 37 12.27 0.94 12.35
N GLU A 38 13.00 1.57 11.44
CA GLU A 38 12.45 2.52 10.48
C GLU A 38 11.35 1.85 9.63
N GLU A 39 10.26 2.55 9.34
CA GLU A 39 9.05 2.06 8.66
C GLU A 39 8.23 1.01 9.44
N TYR A 40 8.49 0.84 10.74
CA TYR A 40 7.74 -0.07 11.60
C TYR A 40 7.32 0.63 12.89
N HIS A 41 6.24 0.14 13.50
CA HIS A 41 5.82 0.58 14.83
C HIS A 41 5.66 -0.60 15.79
N PHE A 42 5.77 -0.30 17.06
CA PHE A 42 5.53 -1.27 18.13
C PHE A 42 4.04 -1.39 18.39
N VAL A 43 3.51 -2.61 18.34
CA VAL A 43 2.08 -2.92 18.58
C VAL A 43 1.83 -3.18 20.06
N GLY A 44 2.68 -3.98 20.69
CA GLY A 44 2.52 -4.32 22.10
C GLY A 44 3.33 -5.52 22.53
N TRP A 45 3.27 -5.79 23.84
CA TRP A 45 3.83 -6.96 24.48
C TRP A 45 2.77 -8.05 24.65
N LYS A 46 3.12 -9.28 24.33
CA LYS A 46 2.29 -10.46 24.59
C LYS A 46 3.10 -11.58 25.25
N LEU A 47 2.41 -12.50 25.95
CA LEU A 47 3.01 -13.76 26.37
C LEU A 47 3.26 -14.65 25.15
N LYS A 48 4.29 -15.47 25.19
CA LYS A 48 4.64 -16.41 24.12
C LYS A 48 3.50 -17.35 23.76
N ASP A 49 2.73 -17.78 24.75
CA ASP A 49 1.64 -18.74 24.59
C ASP A 49 0.24 -18.07 24.54
N SER A 50 0.18 -16.74 24.35
CA SER A 50 -1.06 -15.97 24.24
C SER A 50 -1.04 -15.05 23.04
N GLU A 51 -2.22 -14.81 22.46
CA GLU A 51 -2.40 -13.78 21.43
C GLU A 51 -2.85 -12.44 22.01
N ASP A 52 -3.16 -12.40 23.30
CA ASP A 52 -3.61 -11.18 23.98
C ASP A 52 -2.45 -10.21 24.23
N ILE A 53 -2.63 -8.95 23.88
CA ILE A 53 -1.67 -7.88 24.18
C ILE A 53 -1.78 -7.48 25.66
N LEU A 54 -0.68 -7.57 26.39
CA LEU A 54 -0.58 -7.20 27.79
C LEU A 54 -0.41 -5.70 27.99
N SER A 55 0.38 -5.06 27.11
CA SER A 55 0.65 -3.63 27.14
C SER A 55 1.03 -3.14 25.75
N THR A 56 0.56 -1.95 25.40
CA THR A 56 0.95 -1.22 24.17
C THR A 56 2.07 -0.19 24.42
N ASP A 57 2.52 -0.06 25.66
CA ASP A 57 3.62 0.83 26.00
C ASP A 57 4.95 0.19 25.59
N ALA A 58 5.74 0.88 24.79
CA ALA A 58 7.06 0.41 24.35
C ALA A 58 7.99 0.14 25.55
N LYS A 59 7.85 0.92 26.63
CA LYS A 59 8.46 0.64 27.91
C LYS A 59 7.41 0.10 28.88
N TYR A 60 7.49 -1.18 29.18
CA TYR A 60 6.54 -1.86 30.05
C TYR A 60 7.22 -2.32 31.35
N ILE A 61 6.59 -2.07 32.49
CA ILE A 61 7.09 -2.43 33.82
C ILE A 61 6.06 -3.34 34.48
N PHE A 62 6.50 -4.46 35.02
CA PHE A 62 5.64 -5.39 35.76
C PHE A 62 6.42 -6.04 36.91
N THR A 63 5.72 -6.43 37.97
CA THR A 63 6.30 -7.14 39.12
C THR A 63 6.31 -8.63 38.84
N ILE A 64 7.47 -9.29 38.97
CA ILE A 64 7.62 -10.71 38.67
C ILE A 64 7.17 -11.57 39.84
N SER A 65 6.42 -12.65 39.57
CA SER A 65 6.01 -13.68 40.53
C SER A 65 6.14 -15.10 39.97
N GLU A 66 6.52 -15.25 38.72
CA GLU A 66 6.74 -16.51 38.01
C GLU A 66 7.69 -16.30 36.81
N ASN A 67 8.10 -17.39 36.16
CA ASN A 67 8.88 -17.26 34.91
C ASN A 67 8.01 -16.74 33.80
N VAL A 68 8.53 -15.75 33.03
CA VAL A 68 7.78 -15.05 31.97
C VAL A 68 8.54 -15.06 30.65
N GLU A 69 7.88 -15.44 29.57
CA GLU A 69 8.38 -15.28 28.21
C GLU A 69 7.51 -14.25 27.47
N LEU A 70 8.09 -13.08 27.13
CA LEU A 70 7.42 -12.01 26.42
C LEU A 70 7.88 -11.90 24.96
N ILE A 71 6.95 -11.55 24.10
CA ILE A 71 7.21 -11.21 22.71
C ILE A 71 6.81 -9.75 22.49
N GLY A 72 7.76 -8.94 22.01
CA GLY A 72 7.46 -7.61 21.48
C GLY A 72 6.98 -7.74 20.03
N VAL A 73 5.76 -7.30 19.79
CA VAL A 73 5.10 -7.37 18.47
C VAL A 73 5.32 -6.05 17.74
N PHE A 74 5.75 -6.16 16.48
CA PHE A 74 5.95 -5.02 15.59
C PHE A 74 5.18 -5.24 14.30
N GLU A 75 4.69 -4.16 13.71
CA GLU A 75 4.04 -4.16 12.40
C GLU A 75 4.65 -3.08 11.50
N LYS A 76 4.55 -3.28 10.20
CA LYS A 76 4.99 -2.30 9.22
C LYS A 76 4.04 -1.11 9.24
N ASP A 77 4.61 0.10 9.19
CA ASP A 77 3.80 1.29 9.00
C ASP A 77 3.08 1.22 7.66
N GLU A 78 1.78 1.45 7.66
CA GLU A 78 1.04 1.60 6.42
C GLU A 78 1.54 2.88 5.74
N GLU A 79 2.12 2.73 4.55
CA GLU A 79 2.44 3.87 3.71
C GLU A 79 1.13 4.61 3.40
N PRO A 80 1.01 5.91 3.67
CA PRO A 80 -0.23 6.63 3.41
C PRO A 80 -0.60 6.44 1.95
N GLU A 81 -1.76 5.84 1.67
CA GLU A 81 -2.27 5.69 0.31
C GLU A 81 -2.20 7.07 -0.35
N GLN A 82 -1.39 7.18 -1.40
CA GLN A 82 -1.32 8.42 -2.17
C GLN A 82 -2.69 8.67 -2.80
N VAL A 83 -3.41 9.62 -2.23
CA VAL A 83 -4.67 10.09 -2.81
C VAL A 83 -4.34 10.86 -4.09
N ILE A 84 -4.55 10.21 -5.25
CA ILE A 84 -4.31 10.81 -6.56
C ILE A 84 -5.66 11.06 -7.21
N THR A 85 -5.95 12.33 -7.48
CA THR A 85 -7.19 12.73 -8.14
C THR A 85 -7.21 12.31 -9.60
N ALA A 86 -8.40 12.09 -10.15
CA ALA A 86 -8.57 11.77 -11.57
C ALA A 86 -7.97 12.87 -12.49
N GLU A 87 -8.05 14.13 -12.08
CA GLU A 87 -7.48 15.26 -12.83
C GLU A 87 -5.95 15.17 -12.90
N GLU A 88 -5.30 14.80 -11.80
CA GLU A 88 -3.85 14.65 -11.76
C GLU A 88 -3.39 13.49 -12.65
N ILE A 89 -4.11 12.36 -12.63
CA ILE A 89 -3.84 11.21 -13.50
C ILE A 89 -3.98 11.60 -14.98
N VAL A 90 -5.06 12.29 -15.35
CA VAL A 90 -5.25 12.80 -16.72
C VAL A 90 -4.10 13.72 -17.11
N ARG A 91 -3.68 14.63 -16.23
CA ARG A 91 -2.57 15.54 -16.49
C ARG A 91 -1.26 14.79 -16.77
N GLN A 92 -0.97 13.73 -16.01
CA GLN A 92 0.20 12.89 -16.23
C GLN A 92 0.13 12.14 -17.58
N ILE A 93 -1.02 11.52 -17.91
CA ILE A 93 -1.23 10.83 -19.19
C ILE A 93 -0.98 11.77 -20.38
N VAL A 94 -1.48 13.00 -20.29
CA VAL A 94 -1.31 14.02 -21.35
C VAL A 94 0.15 14.48 -21.42
N ALA A 95 0.80 14.72 -20.29
CA ALA A 95 2.19 15.18 -20.23
C ALA A 95 3.18 14.14 -20.78
N ASP A 96 2.99 12.88 -20.42
CA ASP A 96 3.86 11.77 -20.81
C ASP A 96 3.60 11.29 -22.25
N LYS A 97 2.55 11.80 -22.89
CA LYS A 97 2.08 11.31 -24.21
C LYS A 97 1.91 9.79 -24.24
N SER A 98 1.51 9.24 -23.11
CA SER A 98 1.38 7.78 -22.94
C SER A 98 0.18 7.19 -23.69
N PHE A 99 -0.73 8.05 -24.16
CA PHE A 99 -1.81 7.63 -25.05
C PHE A 99 -1.39 7.80 -26.51
N ALA A 100 -1.56 6.73 -27.30
CA ALA A 100 -1.17 6.76 -28.71
C ALA A 100 -2.05 7.75 -29.51
N THR A 101 -1.42 8.71 -30.19
CA THR A 101 -2.08 9.67 -31.08
C THR A 101 -2.27 9.15 -32.50
N SER A 102 -1.72 7.96 -32.82
CA SER A 102 -1.90 7.28 -34.09
C SER A 102 -1.87 5.76 -33.93
N VAL A 103 -2.66 5.06 -34.70
CA VAL A 103 -2.79 3.61 -34.68
C VAL A 103 -2.21 3.03 -35.96
N LYS A 104 -1.23 2.13 -35.87
CA LYS A 104 -0.61 1.49 -37.04
C LYS A 104 -1.61 0.62 -37.79
N LYS A 105 -1.49 0.54 -39.12
CA LYS A 105 -2.29 -0.35 -39.94
C LYS A 105 -2.18 -1.80 -39.42
N GLY A 106 -3.33 -2.42 -39.19
CA GLY A 106 -3.42 -3.78 -38.66
C GLY A 106 -3.53 -3.89 -37.14
N THR A 107 -3.52 -2.77 -36.39
CA THR A 107 -3.85 -2.78 -34.96
C THR A 107 -5.29 -3.22 -34.77
N LYS A 108 -5.48 -4.23 -33.92
CA LYS A 108 -6.80 -4.79 -33.60
C LYS A 108 -7.38 -4.27 -32.30
N LYS A 109 -6.55 -3.72 -31.44
CA LYS A 109 -6.95 -3.22 -30.11
C LYS A 109 -6.11 -2.00 -29.72
N LEU A 110 -6.79 -0.97 -29.23
CA LEU A 110 -6.16 0.20 -28.62
C LEU A 110 -5.77 -0.16 -27.18
N THR A 111 -4.54 0.16 -26.81
CA THR A 111 -4.06 -0.03 -25.44
C THR A 111 -4.22 1.27 -24.68
N LEU A 112 -4.93 1.22 -23.56
CA LEU A 112 -5.02 2.34 -22.64
C LEU A 112 -3.70 2.50 -21.85
N PRO A 113 -3.32 3.72 -21.46
CA PRO A 113 -2.17 3.95 -20.59
C PRO A 113 -2.38 3.32 -19.21
N GLY A 114 -1.29 2.98 -18.53
CA GLY A 114 -1.34 2.55 -17.15
C GLY A 114 -1.77 3.69 -16.22
N VAL A 115 -2.49 3.34 -15.17
CA VAL A 115 -2.87 4.24 -14.09
C VAL A 115 -2.37 3.68 -12.75
N PRO A 116 -2.25 4.52 -11.69
CA PRO A 116 -1.88 4.06 -10.36
C PRO A 116 -2.77 2.92 -9.84
N GLU A 117 -2.26 2.15 -8.90
CA GLU A 117 -3.04 1.13 -8.20
C GLU A 117 -4.28 1.77 -7.56
N ASN A 118 -5.40 1.08 -7.58
CA ASN A 118 -6.71 1.57 -7.12
C ASN A 118 -7.34 2.71 -7.93
N ALA A 119 -6.69 3.21 -9.00
CA ALA A 119 -7.31 4.09 -9.99
C ALA A 119 -7.84 3.28 -11.19
N GLN A 120 -8.75 3.87 -11.98
CA GLN A 120 -9.35 3.22 -13.14
C GLN A 120 -9.32 4.13 -14.37
N ILE A 121 -9.17 3.53 -15.55
CA ILE A 121 -9.29 4.21 -16.84
C ILE A 121 -10.12 3.35 -17.81
N GLU A 122 -11.07 3.97 -18.46
CA GLU A 122 -11.94 3.33 -19.45
C GLU A 122 -12.23 4.27 -20.63
N ILE A 123 -12.54 3.69 -21.82
CA ILE A 123 -13.03 4.47 -22.94
C ILE A 123 -14.50 4.80 -22.68
N SER A 124 -14.80 6.09 -22.59
CA SER A 124 -16.15 6.58 -22.35
C SER A 124 -16.94 6.80 -23.64
N SER A 125 -16.28 7.36 -24.66
CA SER A 125 -16.89 7.54 -25.98
C SER A 125 -15.85 7.60 -27.10
N VAL A 126 -16.30 7.39 -28.34
CA VAL A 126 -15.47 7.46 -29.53
C VAL A 126 -16.25 8.18 -30.64
N ASN A 127 -15.60 9.11 -31.33
CA ASN A 127 -16.19 9.84 -32.44
C ASN A 127 -15.20 9.91 -33.64
N PRO A 128 -15.58 9.46 -34.88
CA PRO A 128 -16.85 8.81 -35.21
C PRO A 128 -16.98 7.40 -34.61
N GLU A 129 -18.21 7.00 -34.36
CA GLU A 129 -18.50 5.66 -33.87
C GLU A 129 -18.14 4.56 -34.90
N GLY A 130 -17.91 3.34 -34.40
CA GLY A 130 -17.70 2.15 -35.21
C GLY A 130 -16.25 1.94 -35.70
N ILE A 131 -15.31 2.84 -35.39
CA ILE A 131 -13.89 2.67 -35.70
C ILE A 131 -13.15 2.06 -34.49
N ILE A 132 -13.44 2.56 -33.29
CA ILE A 132 -12.94 2.00 -32.05
C ILE A 132 -14.13 1.71 -31.14
N ALA A 133 -14.24 0.50 -30.64
CA ALA A 133 -15.26 0.15 -29.67
C ALA A 133 -14.84 0.54 -28.23
N LEU A 134 -15.78 0.65 -27.29
CA LEU A 134 -15.48 1.01 -25.89
C LEU A 134 -14.57 0.00 -25.18
N ASN A 135 -14.47 -1.23 -25.68
CA ASN A 135 -13.50 -2.23 -25.20
C ASN A 135 -12.11 -2.10 -25.85
N GLY A 136 -11.92 -1.05 -26.70
CA GLY A 136 -10.68 -0.76 -27.41
C GLY A 136 -10.47 -1.53 -28.71
N GLU A 137 -11.41 -2.41 -29.14
CA GLU A 137 -11.29 -3.10 -30.43
C GLU A 137 -11.34 -2.09 -31.59
N VAL A 138 -10.43 -2.27 -32.55
CA VAL A 138 -10.27 -1.37 -33.71
C VAL A 138 -10.79 -2.02 -34.96
N THR A 139 -11.75 -1.37 -35.61
CA THR A 139 -12.21 -1.70 -36.97
C THR A 139 -11.53 -0.79 -37.96
N ALA A 140 -10.70 -1.37 -38.85
CA ALA A 140 -9.91 -0.58 -39.81
C ALA A 140 -10.82 0.25 -40.74
N PRO A 141 -10.68 1.58 -40.74
CA PRO A 141 -11.41 2.43 -41.67
C PRO A 141 -10.88 2.26 -43.09
N LYS A 142 -11.69 2.66 -44.08
CA LYS A 142 -11.32 2.60 -45.52
C LYS A 142 -10.27 3.62 -45.94
N ALA A 143 -10.15 4.71 -45.17
CA ALA A 143 -9.21 5.79 -45.39
C ALA A 143 -8.69 6.30 -44.03
N ASP A 144 -7.62 7.10 -44.07
CA ASP A 144 -7.13 7.77 -42.88
C ASP A 144 -8.25 8.61 -42.26
N THR A 145 -8.56 8.34 -41.00
CA THR A 145 -9.70 8.94 -40.31
C THR A 145 -9.25 9.47 -38.97
N GLU A 146 -9.52 10.72 -38.71
CA GLU A 146 -9.33 11.28 -37.35
C GLU A 146 -10.41 10.76 -36.42
N VAL A 147 -9.98 10.25 -35.28
CA VAL A 147 -10.87 9.69 -34.25
C VAL A 147 -10.59 10.37 -32.93
N ILE A 148 -11.64 10.85 -32.26
CA ILE A 148 -11.55 11.37 -30.91
C ILE A 148 -11.96 10.24 -29.97
N VAL A 149 -11.08 9.88 -29.05
CA VAL A 149 -11.34 8.90 -27.99
C VAL A 149 -11.42 9.66 -26.68
N THR A 150 -12.60 9.69 -26.08
CA THR A 150 -12.80 10.22 -24.74
C THR A 150 -12.56 9.11 -23.73
N VAL A 151 -11.61 9.29 -22.84
CA VAL A 151 -11.39 8.40 -21.71
C VAL A 151 -11.99 8.99 -20.44
N LYS A 152 -12.53 8.13 -19.60
CA LYS A 152 -12.94 8.43 -18.23
C LYS A 152 -11.88 7.87 -17.29
N VAL A 153 -11.39 8.69 -16.39
CA VAL A 153 -10.45 8.31 -15.34
C VAL A 153 -11.15 8.46 -13.99
N THR A 154 -11.01 7.45 -13.13
CA THR A 154 -11.44 7.52 -11.75
C THR A 154 -10.18 7.50 -10.87
N GLY A 155 -10.01 8.52 -10.04
CA GLY A 155 -8.90 8.64 -9.10
C GLY A 155 -9.04 7.68 -7.92
N THR A 156 -7.98 7.56 -7.13
CA THR A 156 -7.98 6.73 -5.92
C THR A 156 -8.93 7.28 -4.84
N ASP A 157 -9.26 8.58 -4.92
CA ASP A 157 -10.22 9.28 -4.06
C ASP A 157 -11.68 9.16 -4.55
N GLY A 158 -11.92 8.42 -5.65
CA GLY A 158 -13.23 8.31 -6.28
C GLY A 158 -13.62 9.51 -7.16
N SER A 159 -12.76 10.53 -7.30
CA SER A 159 -12.96 11.63 -8.25
C SER A 159 -13.02 11.10 -9.69
N VAL A 160 -13.71 11.83 -10.57
CA VAL A 160 -13.84 11.45 -11.99
C VAL A 160 -13.42 12.61 -12.87
N SER A 161 -12.63 12.33 -13.89
CA SER A 161 -12.23 13.29 -14.93
C SER A 161 -12.30 12.65 -16.31
N TYR A 162 -12.44 13.47 -17.33
CA TYR A 162 -12.50 13.05 -18.73
C TYR A 162 -11.42 13.74 -19.54
N ALA A 163 -10.88 13.03 -20.52
CA ALA A 163 -9.91 13.61 -21.47
C ALA A 163 -10.14 13.08 -22.89
N ASP A 164 -10.00 13.98 -23.86
CA ASP A 164 -10.10 13.69 -25.28
C ASP A 164 -8.72 13.53 -25.91
N PHE A 165 -8.54 12.44 -26.63
CA PHE A 165 -7.33 12.14 -27.39
C PHE A 165 -7.67 11.99 -28.88
N LYS A 166 -6.84 12.60 -29.75
CA LYS A 166 -6.98 12.58 -31.20
C LYS A 166 -5.85 11.77 -31.83
#